data_ed2a06c34adff898eef9a7b3449b5b1a
#
_entry.id   ed2a06c34adff898eef9a7b3449b5b1a
#
_cell.length_a   1.000
_cell.length_b   1.000
_cell.length_c   1.000
_cell.angle_alpha   90.00
_cell.angle_beta   90.00
_cell.angle_gamma   90.00
#
_symmetry.space_group_name_H-M   'P 1'
#
loop_
_entity.id
_entity.type
_entity.pdbx_description
1 polymer ?
#
loop_
_entity_poly.entity_id
_entity_poly.type
_entity_poly.pdbx_seq_one_letter_code
_entity_poly.pdbx_strand_id
1 'polypeptide(L)'
;VIMAAGTGEGTFEHCCRTVGLDPADRNAVIDAEGRILTPGYVDIHAHGAWEKSFDDGPDGIDVARAGHAVHGTTRQVLSLITNPVDVICRNIRTVRATMESGRPDILGCHLEGPFLALARKGAHDPECLKDPVPDIVDKMLEASGADPASGKLGCIRQITIAPELPHGISAIRQFAAAGVVPAVGHCDADYETAKAGFDAGAGIMTHMF
;
A
#
# COMPACT_ATOMS: atom_id res chain seq x y z
N VAL A 1 17.22 -14.46 1.30
CA VAL A 1 16.54 -15.77 1.30
C VAL A 1 17.00 -16.53 2.52
N ILE A 2 16.08 -17.06 3.34
CA ILE A 2 16.41 -17.98 4.44
C ILE A 2 16.75 -19.32 3.81
N MET A 3 17.98 -19.78 4.00
CA MET A 3 18.47 -21.06 3.44
C MET A 3 18.29 -22.22 4.43
N ALA A 4 18.39 -21.95 5.73
CA ALA A 4 18.16 -22.93 6.78
C ALA A 4 17.70 -22.23 8.07
N ALA A 5 16.95 -22.93 8.88
CA ALA A 5 16.54 -22.50 10.21
C ALA A 5 16.43 -23.74 11.12
N GLY A 6 16.72 -23.58 12.40
CA GLY A 6 16.60 -24.67 13.35
C GLY A 6 16.91 -24.23 14.77
N THR A 7 16.70 -25.14 15.72
CA THR A 7 16.92 -24.93 17.14
C THR A 7 17.66 -26.16 17.73
N GLY A 8 18.36 -25.94 18.82
CA GLY A 8 19.07 -27.00 19.54
C GLY A 8 20.59 -27.03 19.29
N GLU A 9 21.26 -27.84 20.08
CA GLU A 9 22.73 -27.98 20.03
C GLU A 9 23.18 -28.50 18.66
N GLY A 10 24.22 -27.89 18.09
CA GLY A 10 24.79 -28.29 16.80
C GLY A 10 23.99 -27.83 15.57
N THR A 11 22.82 -27.21 15.75
CA THR A 11 21.99 -26.72 14.62
C THR A 11 22.67 -25.60 13.85
N PHE A 12 23.31 -24.66 14.55
CA PHE A 12 24.01 -23.54 13.92
C PHE A 12 25.15 -24.03 13.00
N GLU A 13 26.01 -24.92 13.50
CA GLU A 13 27.10 -25.46 12.70
C GLU A 13 26.61 -26.31 11.54
N HIS A 14 25.49 -27.02 11.72
CA HIS A 14 24.85 -27.76 10.62
C HIS A 14 24.33 -26.82 9.54
N CYS A 15 23.65 -25.76 9.92
CA CYS A 15 23.15 -24.74 8.97
C CYS A 15 24.31 -24.06 8.22
N CYS A 16 25.37 -23.68 8.93
CA CYS A 16 26.58 -23.11 8.32
C CYS A 16 27.17 -24.04 7.26
N ARG A 17 27.38 -25.32 7.61
CA ARG A 17 27.90 -26.33 6.66
C ARG A 17 26.99 -26.48 5.43
N THR A 18 25.67 -26.45 5.62
CA THR A 18 24.69 -26.61 4.52
C THR A 18 24.83 -25.50 3.49
N VAL A 19 25.18 -24.29 3.91
CA VAL A 19 25.33 -23.12 3.03
C VAL A 19 26.80 -22.77 2.71
N GLY A 20 27.74 -23.58 3.17
CA GLY A 20 29.17 -23.41 2.88
C GLY A 20 29.84 -22.24 3.64
N LEU A 21 29.31 -21.89 4.81
CA LEU A 21 29.88 -20.87 5.70
C LEU A 21 30.69 -21.50 6.84
N ASP A 22 31.76 -20.80 7.23
CA ASP A 22 32.52 -21.12 8.47
C ASP A 22 31.77 -20.49 9.66
N PRO A 23 31.33 -21.30 10.65
CA PRO A 23 30.66 -20.76 11.85
C PRO A 23 31.58 -19.86 12.69
N ALA A 24 32.89 -19.91 12.52
CA ALA A 24 33.84 -19.04 13.21
C ALA A 24 34.10 -17.70 12.47
N ASP A 25 33.65 -17.56 11.26
CA ASP A 25 33.83 -16.31 10.49
C ASP A 25 32.93 -15.18 11.02
N ARG A 26 33.53 -14.29 11.81
CA ARG A 26 32.82 -13.14 12.39
C ARG A 26 32.29 -12.13 11.35
N ASN A 27 32.74 -12.18 10.11
CA ASN A 27 32.19 -11.34 9.03
C ASN A 27 30.93 -11.95 8.43
N ALA A 28 30.74 -13.25 8.56
CA ALA A 28 29.59 -13.98 8.05
C ALA A 28 28.53 -14.30 9.14
N VAL A 29 28.89 -14.14 10.42
CA VAL A 29 28.05 -14.47 11.57
C VAL A 29 27.70 -13.22 12.36
N ILE A 30 26.39 -13.01 12.57
CA ILE A 30 25.86 -11.95 13.44
C ILE A 30 25.25 -12.61 14.67
N ASP A 31 25.83 -12.37 15.84
CA ASP A 31 25.22 -12.74 17.11
C ASP A 31 24.10 -11.74 17.45
N ALA A 32 22.89 -12.24 17.53
CA ALA A 32 21.73 -11.40 17.86
C ALA A 32 21.65 -11.09 19.38
N GLU A 33 22.52 -11.67 20.24
CA GLU A 33 22.55 -11.42 21.69
C GLU A 33 21.18 -11.60 22.35
N GLY A 34 20.44 -12.62 21.96
CA GLY A 34 19.09 -12.91 22.46
C GLY A 34 17.99 -12.02 21.87
N ARG A 35 18.29 -11.13 20.91
CA ARG A 35 17.28 -10.32 20.21
C ARG A 35 16.49 -11.19 19.24
N ILE A 36 15.25 -10.76 18.95
CA ILE A 36 14.38 -11.43 18.00
C ILE A 36 14.64 -10.85 16.61
N LEU A 37 14.98 -11.72 15.64
CA LEU A 37 15.04 -11.37 14.23
C LEU A 37 13.69 -11.68 13.57
N THR A 38 13.09 -10.67 12.97
CA THR A 38 11.84 -10.80 12.20
C THR A 38 12.05 -10.40 10.74
N PRO A 39 11.18 -10.85 9.83
CA PRO A 39 11.06 -10.19 8.53
C PRO A 39 10.78 -8.70 8.72
N GLY A 40 11.23 -7.86 7.79
CA GLY A 40 10.89 -6.44 7.81
C GLY A 40 9.38 -6.23 7.61
N TYR A 41 8.86 -5.18 8.22
CA TYR A 41 7.43 -4.86 8.14
C TYR A 41 7.02 -4.49 6.70
N VAL A 42 5.78 -4.85 6.36
CA VAL A 42 5.07 -4.38 5.18
C VAL A 42 4.01 -3.41 5.66
N ASP A 43 4.16 -2.14 5.31
CA ASP A 43 3.20 -1.09 5.66
C ASP A 43 2.29 -0.83 4.46
N ILE A 44 0.98 -0.89 4.67
CA ILE A 44 -0.02 -0.69 3.62
C ILE A 44 -0.80 0.61 3.75
N HIS A 45 -0.53 1.41 4.82
CA HIS A 45 -1.22 2.68 5.03
C HIS A 45 -0.37 3.66 5.83
N ALA A 46 0.34 4.53 5.14
CA ALA A 46 1.03 5.69 5.72
C ALA A 46 1.18 6.77 4.65
N HIS A 47 1.08 8.04 5.07
CA HIS A 47 1.06 9.20 4.15
C HIS A 47 2.42 9.88 3.97
N GLY A 48 3.41 9.49 4.75
CA GLY A 48 4.73 10.08 4.69
C GLY A 48 5.49 9.95 6.01
N ALA A 49 6.66 10.57 6.07
CA ALA A 49 7.50 10.69 7.27
C ALA A 49 8.45 11.87 7.12
N TRP A 50 9.01 12.36 8.25
CA TRP A 50 10.01 13.43 8.29
C TRP A 50 9.57 14.67 7.51
N GLU A 51 8.31 15.11 7.75
CA GLU A 51 7.70 16.30 7.13
C GLU A 51 7.55 16.22 5.60
N LYS A 52 7.69 15.01 5.03
CA LYS A 52 7.47 14.75 3.61
C LYS A 52 6.29 13.79 3.41
N SER A 53 5.46 14.12 2.43
CA SER A 53 4.36 13.28 1.95
C SER A 53 4.80 12.44 0.75
N PHE A 54 4.14 11.33 0.53
CA PHE A 54 4.27 10.58 -0.72
C PHE A 54 3.63 11.32 -1.93
N ASP A 55 2.86 12.38 -1.68
CA ASP A 55 2.32 13.29 -2.69
C ASP A 55 3.33 14.35 -3.16
N ASP A 56 4.49 14.50 -2.47
CA ASP A 56 5.50 15.54 -2.74
C ASP A 56 6.45 15.19 -3.90
N GLY A 57 6.13 14.18 -4.69
CA GLY A 57 6.97 13.75 -5.81
C GLY A 57 8.12 12.80 -5.41
N PRO A 58 9.06 12.51 -6.32
CA PRO A 58 10.11 11.51 -6.08
C PRO A 58 10.97 11.78 -4.86
N ASP A 59 11.39 13.02 -4.64
CA ASP A 59 12.23 13.40 -3.49
C ASP A 59 11.46 13.22 -2.16
N GLY A 60 10.17 13.56 -2.15
CA GLY A 60 9.29 13.33 -1.00
C GLY A 60 9.15 11.84 -0.69
N ILE A 61 8.96 11.02 -1.72
CA ILE A 61 8.91 9.55 -1.60
C ILE A 61 10.21 9.02 -0.99
N ASP A 62 11.37 9.47 -1.45
CA ASP A 62 12.66 8.99 -0.96
C ASP A 62 12.88 9.32 0.51
N VAL A 63 12.62 10.56 0.92
CA VAL A 63 12.76 11.00 2.31
C VAL A 63 11.79 10.24 3.22
N ALA A 64 10.50 10.17 2.84
CA ALA A 64 9.49 9.49 3.65
C ALA A 64 9.77 7.99 3.76
N ARG A 65 10.20 7.32 2.67
CA ARG A 65 10.61 5.91 2.70
C ARG A 65 11.81 5.66 3.61
N ALA A 66 12.80 6.55 3.62
CA ALA A 66 13.92 6.45 4.54
C ALA A 66 13.46 6.55 6.00
N GLY A 67 12.52 7.45 6.31
CA GLY A 67 11.91 7.58 7.63
C GLY A 67 11.25 6.30 8.13
N HIS A 68 10.51 5.60 7.26
CA HIS A 68 9.91 4.31 7.60
C HIS A 68 10.94 3.17 7.70
N ALA A 69 11.96 3.18 6.83
CA ALA A 69 12.97 2.13 6.77
C ALA A 69 13.80 2.03 8.05
N VAL A 70 14.17 3.17 8.68
CA VAL A 70 14.93 3.17 9.94
C VAL A 70 14.15 2.56 11.11
N HIS A 71 12.83 2.43 10.99
CA HIS A 71 11.95 1.77 11.95
C HIS A 71 11.54 0.35 11.54
N GLY A 72 12.17 -0.22 10.50
CA GLY A 72 12.01 -1.62 10.11
C GLY A 72 10.96 -1.87 9.02
N THR A 73 10.33 -0.84 8.45
CA THR A 73 9.43 -0.99 7.30
C THR A 73 10.25 -1.18 6.03
N THR A 74 10.36 -2.42 5.57
CA THR A 74 11.19 -2.77 4.41
C THR A 74 10.43 -2.68 3.08
N ARG A 75 9.09 -2.76 3.12
CA ARG A 75 8.22 -2.62 1.95
C ARG A 75 6.99 -1.79 2.29
N GLN A 76 6.51 -1.00 1.33
CA GLN A 76 5.40 -0.09 1.59
C GLN A 76 4.50 0.11 0.38
N VAL A 77 3.20 0.22 0.64
CA VAL A 77 2.20 0.79 -0.26
C VAL A 77 2.04 2.26 0.13
N LEU A 78 2.36 3.18 -0.79
CA LEU A 78 2.42 4.61 -0.51
C LEU A 78 1.00 5.20 -0.52
N SER A 79 0.53 5.74 0.62
CA SER A 79 -0.81 6.35 0.68
C SER A 79 -0.77 7.77 0.15
N LEU A 80 -1.55 8.00 -0.90
CA LEU A 80 -1.80 9.31 -1.48
C LEU A 80 -3.11 9.86 -0.91
N ILE A 81 -3.09 11.14 -0.52
CA ILE A 81 -4.24 11.81 0.07
C ILE A 81 -5.18 12.38 -1.01
N THR A 82 -6.42 12.68 -0.62
CA THR A 82 -7.38 13.41 -1.47
C THR A 82 -6.78 14.70 -2.01
N ASN A 83 -6.86 14.87 -3.31
CA ASN A 83 -6.42 16.02 -4.09
C ASN A 83 -7.36 16.20 -5.30
N PRO A 84 -7.28 17.29 -6.09
CA PRO A 84 -7.91 17.32 -7.41
C PRO A 84 -7.54 16.11 -8.26
N VAL A 85 -8.48 15.59 -9.05
CA VAL A 85 -8.33 14.30 -9.78
C VAL A 85 -7.09 14.26 -10.67
N ASP A 86 -6.77 15.36 -11.34
CA ASP A 86 -5.58 15.48 -12.19
C ASP A 86 -4.27 15.39 -11.39
N VAL A 87 -4.26 15.95 -10.17
CA VAL A 87 -3.14 15.85 -9.22
C VAL A 87 -3.00 14.40 -8.74
N ILE A 88 -4.09 13.74 -8.35
CA ILE A 88 -4.08 12.32 -7.98
C ILE A 88 -3.51 11.47 -9.12
N CYS A 89 -4.01 11.66 -10.35
CA CYS A 89 -3.52 10.92 -11.51
C CYS A 89 -2.02 11.17 -11.79
N ARG A 90 -1.55 12.40 -11.59
CA ARG A 90 -0.11 12.72 -11.66
C ARG A 90 0.68 11.97 -10.61
N ASN A 91 0.23 11.98 -9.35
CA ASN A 91 0.91 11.32 -8.24
C ASN A 91 0.93 9.80 -8.41
N ILE A 92 -0.16 9.19 -8.91
CA ILE A 92 -0.20 7.76 -9.31
C ILE A 92 0.90 7.46 -10.35
N ARG A 93 1.03 8.29 -11.40
CA ARG A 93 2.10 8.11 -12.42
C ARG A 93 3.49 8.26 -11.82
N THR A 94 3.69 9.17 -10.86
CA THR A 94 4.94 9.33 -10.13
C THR A 94 5.31 8.05 -9.37
N VAL A 95 4.38 7.48 -8.60
CA VAL A 95 4.61 6.21 -7.88
C VAL A 95 4.93 5.09 -8.87
N ARG A 96 4.18 4.99 -9.97
CA ARG A 96 4.46 3.99 -11.01
C ARG A 96 5.86 4.11 -11.57
N ALA A 97 6.28 5.31 -11.97
CA ALA A 97 7.61 5.56 -12.49
C ALA A 97 8.72 5.22 -11.46
N THR A 98 8.48 5.55 -10.18
CA THR A 98 9.41 5.22 -9.10
C THR A 98 9.52 3.70 -8.90
N MET A 99 8.43 2.95 -8.97
CA MET A 99 8.48 1.48 -8.95
C MET A 99 9.25 0.91 -10.13
N GLU A 100 8.98 1.41 -11.34
CA GLU A 100 9.61 0.96 -12.59
C GLU A 100 11.11 1.29 -12.65
N SER A 101 11.60 2.24 -11.84
CA SER A 101 13.04 2.54 -11.69
C SER A 101 13.83 1.52 -10.87
N GLY A 102 13.22 0.40 -10.46
CA GLY A 102 13.90 -0.68 -9.75
C GLY A 102 13.83 -0.56 -8.22
N ARG A 103 12.76 -0.02 -7.67
CA ARG A 103 12.49 0.14 -6.23
C ARG A 103 11.64 -1.01 -5.67
N PRO A 104 12.23 -2.14 -5.27
CA PRO A 104 11.50 -3.31 -4.77
C PRO A 104 10.85 -3.07 -3.39
N ASP A 105 11.23 -2.00 -2.71
CA ASP A 105 10.66 -1.56 -1.44
C ASP A 105 9.32 -0.85 -1.60
N ILE A 106 8.96 -0.39 -2.81
CA ILE A 106 7.70 0.26 -3.14
C ILE A 106 6.78 -0.77 -3.83
N LEU A 107 5.69 -1.12 -3.18
CA LEU A 107 4.75 -2.13 -3.67
C LEU A 107 3.66 -1.54 -4.58
N GLY A 108 3.46 -0.22 -4.54
CA GLY A 108 2.43 0.52 -5.24
C GLY A 108 1.91 1.67 -4.41
N CYS A 109 0.72 2.17 -4.75
CA CYS A 109 0.04 3.19 -3.96
C CYS A 109 -1.31 2.71 -3.42
N HIS A 110 -1.69 3.33 -2.32
CA HIS A 110 -3.03 3.36 -1.76
C HIS A 110 -3.62 4.74 -2.03
N LEU A 111 -4.85 4.80 -2.49
CA LEU A 111 -5.59 6.04 -2.64
C LEU A 111 -6.53 6.19 -1.44
N GLU A 112 -6.26 7.13 -0.55
CA GLU A 112 -7.21 7.50 0.49
C GLU A 112 -8.05 8.68 0.01
N GLY A 113 -9.14 8.35 -0.63
CA GLY A 113 -10.00 9.27 -1.38
C GLY A 113 -9.67 9.34 -2.88
N PRO A 114 -10.36 10.22 -3.60
CA PRO A 114 -11.28 11.29 -3.18
C PRO A 114 -12.72 10.83 -2.88
N PHE A 115 -13.02 9.55 -2.91
CA PHE A 115 -14.36 8.95 -2.81
C PHE A 115 -14.76 8.71 -1.35
N LEU A 116 -14.77 9.78 -0.54
CA LEU A 116 -15.00 9.75 0.89
C LEU A 116 -16.29 10.52 1.24
N ALA A 117 -17.01 10.08 2.27
CA ALA A 117 -18.18 10.79 2.77
C ALA A 117 -17.78 12.13 3.41
N LEU A 118 -18.45 13.21 3.05
CA LEU A 118 -18.18 14.53 3.62
C LEU A 118 -18.25 14.55 5.14
N ALA A 119 -19.22 13.82 5.72
CA ALA A 119 -19.40 13.72 7.16
C ALA A 119 -18.25 12.99 7.88
N ARG A 120 -17.46 12.20 7.16
CA ARG A 120 -16.35 11.38 7.68
C ARG A 120 -15.01 11.69 7.01
N LYS A 121 -14.90 12.85 6.39
CA LYS A 121 -13.71 13.26 5.63
C LYS A 121 -12.40 13.30 6.44
N GLY A 122 -12.48 13.45 7.75
CA GLY A 122 -11.28 13.60 8.58
C GLY A 122 -10.43 14.82 8.18
N ALA A 123 -9.16 14.59 7.90
CA ALA A 123 -8.20 15.62 7.49
C ALA A 123 -8.30 16.00 6.00
N HIS A 124 -9.11 15.29 5.20
CA HIS A 124 -9.18 15.51 3.75
C HIS A 124 -9.89 16.82 3.40
N ASP A 125 -9.41 17.48 2.32
CA ASP A 125 -10.01 18.70 1.81
C ASP A 125 -11.40 18.42 1.21
N PRO A 126 -12.49 19.02 1.76
CA PRO A 126 -13.84 18.79 1.27
C PRO A 126 -14.07 19.24 -0.18
N GLU A 127 -13.32 20.24 -0.68
CA GLU A 127 -13.46 20.72 -2.05
C GLU A 127 -12.94 19.72 -3.10
N CYS A 128 -12.06 18.83 -2.66
CA CYS A 128 -11.46 17.79 -3.50
C CYS A 128 -12.23 16.47 -3.48
N LEU A 129 -13.22 16.30 -2.59
CA LEU A 129 -14.05 15.10 -2.55
C LEU A 129 -14.88 14.98 -3.83
N LYS A 130 -15.05 13.73 -4.30
CA LYS A 130 -15.78 13.41 -5.53
C LYS A 130 -16.61 12.15 -5.35
N ASP A 131 -17.71 12.07 -6.10
CA ASP A 131 -18.38 10.80 -6.31
C ASP A 131 -17.56 9.93 -7.28
N PRO A 132 -17.51 8.61 -7.06
CA PRO A 132 -16.74 7.69 -7.89
C PRO A 132 -17.44 7.40 -9.22
N VAL A 133 -17.65 8.43 -10.04
CA VAL A 133 -18.24 8.26 -11.38
C VAL A 133 -17.26 7.50 -12.28
N PRO A 134 -17.77 6.67 -13.24
CA PRO A 134 -16.93 5.80 -14.07
C PRO A 134 -15.76 6.52 -14.74
N ASP A 135 -15.96 7.70 -15.30
CA ASP A 135 -14.91 8.48 -15.97
C ASP A 135 -13.73 8.82 -15.05
N ILE A 136 -13.97 9.06 -13.76
CA ILE A 136 -12.89 9.35 -12.79
C ILE A 136 -12.17 8.05 -12.42
N VAL A 137 -12.90 6.97 -12.22
CA VAL A 137 -12.33 5.64 -11.92
C VAL A 137 -11.44 5.19 -13.09
N ASP A 138 -11.92 5.31 -14.33
CA ASP A 138 -11.16 4.96 -15.53
C ASP A 138 -9.86 5.75 -15.66
N LYS A 139 -9.90 7.08 -15.43
CA LYS A 139 -8.69 7.93 -15.43
C LYS A 139 -7.66 7.50 -14.40
N MET A 140 -8.07 7.10 -13.20
CA MET A 140 -7.17 6.61 -12.16
C MET A 140 -6.57 5.27 -12.53
N LEU A 141 -7.37 4.33 -13.03
CA LEU A 141 -6.90 3.02 -13.49
C LEU A 141 -5.92 3.16 -14.66
N GLU A 142 -6.20 4.02 -15.64
CA GLU A 142 -5.29 4.35 -16.73
C GLU A 142 -3.97 4.93 -16.20
N ALA A 143 -4.02 5.91 -15.29
CA ALA A 143 -2.83 6.50 -14.67
C ALA A 143 -1.97 5.45 -13.95
N SER A 144 -2.60 4.43 -13.35
CA SER A 144 -1.92 3.34 -12.67
C SER A 144 -1.15 2.40 -13.62
N GLY A 145 -1.47 2.43 -14.91
CA GLY A 145 -0.94 1.50 -15.91
C GLY A 145 -1.60 0.12 -15.88
N ALA A 146 -2.79 0.00 -15.26
CA ALA A 146 -3.60 -1.20 -15.35
C ALA A 146 -4.08 -1.40 -16.80
N ASP A 147 -4.08 -2.66 -17.24
CA ASP A 147 -4.66 -3.05 -18.51
C ASP A 147 -5.47 -4.34 -18.29
N PRO A 148 -6.77 -4.19 -18.03
CA PRO A 148 -7.62 -5.35 -17.79
C PRO A 148 -7.69 -6.32 -18.97
N ALA A 149 -7.49 -5.85 -20.20
CA ALA A 149 -7.54 -6.70 -21.39
C ALA A 149 -6.36 -7.68 -21.45
N SER A 150 -5.18 -7.27 -20.97
CA SER A 150 -4.00 -8.13 -20.88
C SER A 150 -3.81 -8.78 -19.51
N GLY A 151 -4.65 -8.44 -18.53
CA GLY A 151 -4.48 -8.86 -17.13
C GLY A 151 -3.32 -8.15 -16.40
N LYS A 152 -2.78 -7.08 -16.97
CA LYS A 152 -1.71 -6.31 -16.33
C LYS A 152 -2.25 -5.50 -15.17
N LEU A 153 -1.71 -5.76 -13.98
CA LEU A 153 -2.02 -4.98 -12.78
C LEU A 153 -1.33 -3.60 -12.83
N GLY A 154 -2.07 -2.57 -12.42
CA GLY A 154 -1.52 -1.23 -12.24
C GLY A 154 -0.72 -1.09 -10.94
N CYS A 155 -0.23 0.12 -10.66
CA CYS A 155 0.45 0.44 -9.40
C CYS A 155 -0.50 0.74 -8.23
N ILE A 156 -1.80 0.97 -8.47
CA ILE A 156 -2.77 1.11 -7.38
C ILE A 156 -2.98 -0.28 -6.76
N ARG A 157 -2.68 -0.43 -5.47
CA ARG A 157 -2.87 -1.67 -4.73
C ARG A 157 -4.11 -1.65 -3.87
N GLN A 158 -4.47 -0.49 -3.37
CA GLN A 158 -5.58 -0.28 -2.45
C GLN A 158 -6.26 1.05 -2.75
N ILE A 159 -7.56 1.13 -2.48
CA ILE A 159 -8.31 2.38 -2.50
C ILE A 159 -9.36 2.38 -1.40
N THR A 160 -9.43 3.46 -0.62
CA THR A 160 -10.49 3.67 0.37
C THR A 160 -11.68 4.37 -0.28
N ILE A 161 -12.86 3.76 -0.15
CA ILE A 161 -14.12 4.25 -0.74
C ILE A 161 -15.23 4.19 0.32
N ALA A 162 -16.03 5.26 0.38
CA ALA A 162 -17.30 5.28 1.10
C ALA A 162 -18.39 4.60 0.22
N PRO A 163 -18.90 3.43 0.61
CA PRO A 163 -19.79 2.63 -0.23
C PRO A 163 -21.16 3.26 -0.46
N GLU A 164 -21.60 4.16 0.43
CA GLU A 164 -22.89 4.88 0.34
C GLU A 164 -22.90 6.00 -0.69
N LEU A 165 -21.75 6.41 -1.21
CA LEU A 165 -21.71 7.45 -2.25
C LEU A 165 -22.41 6.99 -3.53
N PRO A 166 -22.98 7.93 -4.31
CA PRO A 166 -23.44 7.64 -5.67
C PRO A 166 -22.33 6.90 -6.44
N HIS A 167 -22.65 5.77 -7.04
CA HIS A 167 -21.71 4.86 -7.72
C HIS A 167 -20.68 4.14 -6.80
N GLY A 168 -20.71 4.29 -5.46
CA GLY A 168 -19.74 3.70 -4.54
C GLY A 168 -19.56 2.19 -4.72
N ILE A 169 -20.69 1.45 -4.67
CA ILE A 169 -20.69 -0.02 -4.87
C ILE A 169 -20.20 -0.42 -6.27
N SER A 170 -20.55 0.31 -7.31
CA SER A 170 -20.08 0.00 -8.67
C SER A 170 -18.60 0.27 -8.84
N ALA A 171 -18.07 1.33 -8.24
CA ALA A 171 -16.65 1.64 -8.25
C ALA A 171 -15.84 0.59 -7.48
N ILE A 172 -16.33 0.11 -6.33
CA ILE A 172 -15.72 -1.01 -5.59
C ILE A 172 -15.56 -2.22 -6.53
N ARG A 173 -16.61 -2.62 -7.25
CA ARG A 173 -16.53 -3.72 -8.22
C ARG A 173 -15.52 -3.45 -9.34
N GLN A 174 -15.49 -2.23 -9.85
CA GLN A 174 -14.59 -1.86 -10.96
C GLN A 174 -13.13 -1.91 -10.53
N PHE A 175 -12.77 -1.37 -9.37
CA PHE A 175 -11.42 -1.47 -8.81
C PHE A 175 -11.04 -2.91 -8.49
N ALA A 176 -11.94 -3.69 -7.88
CA ALA A 176 -11.69 -5.10 -7.59
C ALA A 176 -11.43 -5.91 -8.88
N ALA A 177 -12.21 -5.68 -9.93
CA ALA A 177 -12.00 -6.33 -11.23
C ALA A 177 -10.66 -5.94 -11.88
N ALA A 178 -10.11 -4.76 -11.58
CA ALA A 178 -8.78 -4.31 -12.01
C ALA A 178 -7.63 -4.83 -11.11
N GLY A 179 -7.93 -5.68 -10.11
CA GLY A 179 -6.94 -6.25 -9.19
C GLY A 179 -6.47 -5.29 -8.09
N VAL A 180 -7.18 -4.19 -7.88
CA VAL A 180 -7.03 -3.31 -6.72
C VAL A 180 -7.83 -3.88 -5.56
N VAL A 181 -7.37 -3.74 -4.31
CA VAL A 181 -8.12 -4.11 -3.12
C VAL A 181 -8.89 -2.89 -2.61
N PRO A 182 -10.23 -2.80 -2.81
CA PRO A 182 -11.00 -1.72 -2.23
C PRO A 182 -11.11 -1.89 -0.70
N ALA A 183 -11.07 -0.77 0.00
CA ALA A 183 -11.26 -0.68 1.44
C ALA A 183 -12.51 0.16 1.74
N VAL A 184 -13.38 -0.33 2.60
CA VAL A 184 -14.50 0.45 3.14
C VAL A 184 -13.95 1.35 4.25
N GLY A 185 -14.14 2.65 4.14
CA GLY A 185 -13.69 3.61 5.15
C GLY A 185 -14.02 5.04 4.79
N HIS A 186 -13.83 5.94 5.74
CA HIS A 186 -14.27 7.33 5.63
C HIS A 186 -15.74 7.45 5.20
N CYS A 187 -16.57 6.56 5.74
CA CYS A 187 -17.96 6.36 5.35
C CYS A 187 -18.90 6.61 6.52
N ASP A 188 -20.12 7.01 6.22
CA ASP A 188 -21.26 7.11 7.14
C ASP A 188 -22.30 6.02 6.84
N ALA A 189 -21.84 4.94 6.22
CA ALA A 189 -22.62 3.80 5.81
C ALA A 189 -23.17 3.05 7.02
N ASP A 190 -24.43 2.60 6.91
CA ASP A 190 -24.98 1.61 7.82
C ASP A 190 -24.38 0.21 7.56
N TYR A 191 -24.73 -0.75 8.40
CA TYR A 191 -24.24 -2.12 8.31
C TYR A 191 -24.54 -2.77 6.95
N GLU A 192 -25.77 -2.60 6.43
CA GLU A 192 -26.18 -3.24 5.18
C GLU A 192 -25.43 -2.64 3.97
N THR A 193 -25.22 -1.32 3.97
CA THR A 193 -24.46 -0.63 2.92
C THR A 193 -22.98 -1.00 3.00
N ALA A 194 -22.39 -1.04 4.19
CA ALA A 194 -21.01 -1.47 4.37
C ALA A 194 -20.82 -2.93 3.93
N LYS A 195 -21.76 -3.82 4.33
CA LYS A 195 -21.77 -5.22 3.90
C LYS A 195 -21.86 -5.35 2.39
N ALA A 196 -22.72 -4.55 1.72
CA ALA A 196 -22.80 -4.54 0.26
C ALA A 196 -21.47 -4.13 -0.40
N GLY A 197 -20.68 -3.27 0.24
CA GLY A 197 -19.31 -2.94 -0.18
C GLY A 197 -18.39 -4.16 -0.16
N PHE A 198 -18.43 -4.97 0.90
CA PHE A 198 -17.67 -6.23 0.98
C PHE A 198 -18.18 -7.28 -0.01
N ASP A 199 -19.49 -7.43 -0.15
CA ASP A 199 -20.09 -8.33 -1.17
C ASP A 199 -19.72 -7.91 -2.60
N ALA A 200 -19.41 -6.63 -2.82
CA ALA A 200 -18.94 -6.08 -4.10
C ALA A 200 -17.44 -6.28 -4.36
N GLY A 201 -16.68 -6.76 -3.37
CA GLY A 201 -15.26 -7.08 -3.53
C GLY A 201 -14.29 -6.27 -2.66
N ALA A 202 -14.77 -5.46 -1.71
CA ALA A 202 -13.88 -4.86 -0.73
C ALA A 202 -13.26 -5.93 0.17
N GLY A 203 -11.98 -5.77 0.50
CA GLY A 203 -11.21 -6.71 1.31
C GLY A 203 -10.63 -6.11 2.59
N ILE A 204 -10.76 -4.81 2.77
CA ILE A 204 -10.16 -4.07 3.89
C ILE A 204 -11.23 -3.13 4.51
N MET A 205 -11.07 -2.86 5.79
CA MET A 205 -11.77 -1.79 6.50
C MET A 205 -10.73 -0.76 6.95
N THR A 206 -10.83 0.46 6.44
CA THR A 206 -9.91 1.56 6.81
C THR A 206 -10.35 2.19 8.13
N HIS A 207 -9.39 2.47 9.02
CA HIS A 207 -9.64 3.12 10.33
C HIS A 207 -10.71 2.42 11.17
N MET A 208 -10.55 1.11 11.34
CA MET A 208 -11.52 0.27 12.08
C MET A 208 -11.59 0.61 13.58
N PHE A 209 -10.54 1.21 14.16
CA PHE A 209 -10.43 1.56 15.59
C PHE A 209 -10.19 3.05 15.78
#